data_7c39a7146b46fb30088036ad40a8c2d4
#
_entry.id   7c39a7146b46fb30088036ad40a8c2d4
#
_cell.length_a   1.000
_cell.length_b   1.000
_cell.length_c   1.000
_cell.angle_alpha   90.00
_cell.angle_beta   90.00
_cell.angle_gamma   90.00
#
_symmetry.space_group_name_H-M   'P 1'
#
loop_
_entity.id
_entity.type
_entity.pdbx_description
1 polymer ?
#
loop_
_entity_poly.entity_id
_entity_poly.type
_entity_poly.pdbx_seq_one_letter_code
_entity_poly.pdbx_strand_id
1 'polypeptide(L)'
;MLVAELLKAADRGVRIRILLDDTTSDGLDKTIATLAAHPQIQIRVFNPLHLGRSTGVTRTMGRLLNVSRQHRRMHNKLWLADNSMAIVGGRNLGDEYFDAKPNLNFTDIDMLGVGPVAEQLGHSFDQYWNSALSKPIDEFVSSKPTAQDLQETRTRLEESLEESRKQNHALYQQLMAFKTEPRLDIWRKELIWAWNQALWDAPSKVLADGEPDPQLLLTTQLAPALAGVNKELVMISAYFVPGPPGLVYLTGRADAGVSVRLLTNSLEATDVPAVHGGYAPYRKALLEHGVQLFELRRQPGDDSGSGPRLFSSKSYGDSDSSLHSKAIIFDRQKAFIGSFNFDPRSVLWNTEVGVLVDSPELAAHVRDLALQGMAPALSYQARLEDEQIVWVTEDDGKMHTLTSEPGSWWRRFNAWLSNVVGLERLL
;
A
#
# COMPACT_ATOMS: atom_id res chain seq x y z
N MET A 1 -11.11 14.78 8.62
CA MET A 1 -10.20 15.94 8.45
C MET A 1 -9.82 16.20 7.00
N LEU A 2 -9.27 15.23 6.23
CA LEU A 2 -8.87 15.42 4.84
C LEU A 2 -10.01 15.99 3.96
N VAL A 3 -11.21 15.40 4.04
CA VAL A 3 -12.38 15.87 3.28
C VAL A 3 -12.74 17.33 3.59
N ALA A 4 -12.64 17.73 4.86
CA ALA A 4 -12.91 19.13 5.25
C ALA A 4 -11.87 20.10 4.64
N GLU A 5 -10.58 19.72 4.58
CA GLU A 5 -9.56 20.56 3.94
C GLU A 5 -9.72 20.60 2.42
N LEU A 6 -10.17 19.51 1.79
CA LEU A 6 -10.51 19.50 0.36
C LEU A 6 -11.67 20.47 0.08
N LEU A 7 -12.74 20.46 0.88
CA LEU A 7 -13.86 21.40 0.72
C LEU A 7 -13.40 22.85 0.90
N LYS A 8 -12.57 23.15 1.89
CA LYS A 8 -11.98 24.48 2.07
C LYS A 8 -11.09 24.90 0.90
N ALA A 9 -10.35 23.97 0.30
CA ALA A 9 -9.56 24.25 -0.90
C ALA A 9 -10.47 24.56 -2.10
N ALA A 10 -11.52 23.77 -2.28
CA ALA A 10 -12.53 23.99 -3.33
C ALA A 10 -13.23 25.37 -3.17
N ASP A 11 -13.57 25.78 -1.93
CA ASP A 11 -14.14 27.10 -1.62
C ASP A 11 -13.21 28.26 -2.02
N ARG A 12 -11.88 28.02 -2.00
CA ARG A 12 -10.89 29.00 -2.49
C ARG A 12 -10.73 28.98 -4.02
N GLY A 13 -11.48 28.14 -4.73
CA GLY A 13 -11.43 28.00 -6.19
C GLY A 13 -10.45 26.95 -6.71
N VAL A 14 -9.85 26.12 -5.84
CA VAL A 14 -8.97 25.03 -6.26
C VAL A 14 -9.80 23.94 -6.94
N ARG A 15 -9.41 23.55 -8.15
CA ARG A 15 -10.02 22.41 -8.84
C ARG A 15 -9.53 21.10 -8.25
N ILE A 16 -10.45 20.24 -7.86
CA ILE A 16 -10.15 18.95 -7.23
C ILE A 16 -10.69 17.84 -8.12
N ARG A 17 -9.82 16.89 -8.46
CA ARG A 17 -10.17 15.67 -9.18
C ARG A 17 -9.90 14.48 -8.29
N ILE A 18 -10.90 13.65 -8.05
CA ILE A 18 -10.80 12.44 -7.23
C ILE A 18 -11.10 11.25 -8.12
N LEU A 19 -10.15 10.33 -8.25
CA LEU A 19 -10.32 9.08 -8.96
C LEU A 19 -10.30 7.93 -7.95
N LEU A 20 -11.38 7.16 -7.90
CA LEU A 20 -11.58 6.10 -6.92
C LEU A 20 -11.59 4.73 -7.59
N ASP A 21 -11.08 3.76 -6.88
CA ASP A 21 -11.31 2.36 -7.19
C ASP A 21 -12.71 1.93 -6.69
N ASP A 22 -13.38 1.07 -7.45
CA ASP A 22 -14.79 0.73 -7.22
C ASP A 22 -15.05 -0.03 -5.91
N THR A 23 -14.14 -0.89 -5.42
CA THR A 23 -14.39 -1.67 -4.17
C THR A 23 -14.29 -0.86 -2.90
N THR A 24 -13.44 0.16 -2.89
CA THR A 24 -13.24 1.00 -1.70
C THR A 24 -14.39 1.94 -1.42
N SER A 25 -15.22 2.21 -2.45
CA SER A 25 -16.42 3.06 -2.34
C SER A 25 -17.70 2.28 -1.99
N ASP A 26 -17.60 1.01 -1.62
CA ASP A 26 -18.71 0.09 -1.44
C ASP A 26 -19.74 0.59 -0.40
N GLY A 27 -20.93 0.98 -0.86
CA GLY A 27 -22.00 1.55 -0.01
C GLY A 27 -21.83 3.03 0.34
N LEU A 28 -20.73 3.69 -0.08
CA LEU A 28 -20.45 5.10 0.17
C LEU A 28 -20.75 6.00 -1.04
N ASP A 29 -21.22 5.43 -2.15
CA ASP A 29 -21.43 6.18 -3.41
C ASP A 29 -22.22 7.49 -3.19
N LYS A 30 -23.29 7.45 -2.40
CA LYS A 30 -24.08 8.64 -2.10
C LYS A 30 -23.29 9.68 -1.30
N THR A 31 -22.54 9.24 -0.29
CA THR A 31 -21.74 10.14 0.56
C THR A 31 -20.61 10.77 -0.23
N ILE A 32 -19.91 9.98 -1.05
CA ILE A 32 -18.81 10.45 -1.89
C ILE A 32 -19.36 11.38 -2.97
N ALA A 33 -20.46 11.01 -3.62
CA ALA A 33 -21.11 11.82 -4.66
C ALA A 33 -21.56 13.20 -4.14
N THR A 34 -21.88 13.31 -2.84
CA THR A 34 -22.25 14.61 -2.24
C THR A 34 -21.13 15.64 -2.37
N LEU A 35 -19.87 15.23 -2.33
CA LEU A 35 -18.75 16.14 -2.54
C LEU A 35 -18.73 16.70 -3.98
N ALA A 36 -19.20 15.92 -4.97
CA ALA A 36 -19.30 16.36 -6.36
C ALA A 36 -20.44 17.39 -6.61
N ALA A 37 -21.29 17.68 -5.61
CA ALA A 37 -22.19 18.83 -5.66
C ALA A 37 -21.43 20.17 -5.58
N HIS A 38 -20.16 20.17 -5.14
CA HIS A 38 -19.33 21.36 -5.20
C HIS A 38 -18.79 21.58 -6.63
N PRO A 39 -18.93 22.77 -7.24
CA PRO A 39 -18.57 23.03 -8.65
C PRO A 39 -17.09 22.83 -8.97
N GLN A 40 -16.20 22.91 -7.97
CA GLN A 40 -14.76 22.70 -8.11
C GLN A 40 -14.32 21.27 -7.87
N ILE A 41 -15.23 20.33 -7.51
CA ILE A 41 -14.88 18.93 -7.19
C ILE A 41 -15.48 18.03 -8.26
N GLN A 42 -14.62 17.23 -8.89
CA GLN A 42 -15.00 16.20 -9.84
C GLN A 42 -14.57 14.84 -9.33
N ILE A 43 -15.47 13.87 -9.36
CA ILE A 43 -15.19 12.52 -8.88
C ILE A 43 -15.49 11.51 -9.98
N ARG A 44 -14.57 10.60 -10.22
CA ARG A 44 -14.74 9.46 -11.13
C ARG A 44 -14.42 8.15 -10.43
N VAL A 45 -15.07 7.08 -10.88
CA VAL A 45 -14.82 5.71 -10.45
C VAL A 45 -14.15 4.95 -11.59
N PHE A 46 -13.02 4.33 -11.33
CA PHE A 46 -12.28 3.54 -12.31
C PHE A 46 -12.76 2.09 -12.33
N ASN A 47 -12.92 1.53 -13.54
CA ASN A 47 -13.35 0.16 -13.82
C ASN A 47 -14.57 -0.29 -12.99
N PRO A 48 -15.66 0.51 -12.99
CA PRO A 48 -16.82 0.24 -12.14
C PRO A 48 -17.55 -1.03 -12.54
N LEU A 49 -18.01 -1.78 -11.54
CA LEU A 49 -18.93 -2.88 -11.72
C LEU A 49 -20.34 -2.31 -11.90
N HIS A 50 -20.89 -2.41 -13.11
CA HIS A 50 -22.20 -1.84 -13.45
C HIS A 50 -23.38 -2.64 -12.86
N LEU A 51 -23.20 -3.93 -12.57
CA LEU A 51 -24.25 -4.80 -12.06
C LEU A 51 -24.23 -4.89 -10.53
N GLY A 52 -25.37 -4.62 -9.92
CA GLY A 52 -25.59 -4.95 -8.51
C GLY A 52 -25.23 -3.85 -7.49
N ARG A 53 -24.96 -2.61 -7.90
CA ARG A 53 -24.58 -1.52 -6.97
C ARG A 53 -25.71 -1.05 -6.02
N SER A 54 -26.97 -1.30 -6.37
CA SER A 54 -28.12 -0.71 -5.69
C SER A 54 -28.47 -1.32 -4.33
N THR A 55 -28.16 -2.60 -4.10
CA THR A 55 -28.44 -3.29 -2.82
C THR A 55 -27.35 -4.29 -2.49
N GLY A 56 -27.18 -4.63 -1.18
CA GLY A 56 -26.17 -5.62 -0.75
C GLY A 56 -26.34 -7.00 -1.39
N VAL A 57 -27.59 -7.43 -1.64
CA VAL A 57 -27.91 -8.74 -2.25
C VAL A 57 -27.56 -8.76 -3.74
N THR A 58 -27.98 -7.74 -4.49
CA THR A 58 -27.68 -7.64 -5.94
C THR A 58 -26.18 -7.44 -6.18
N ARG A 59 -25.48 -6.80 -5.24
CA ARG A 59 -24.02 -6.59 -5.26
C ARG A 59 -23.27 -7.91 -5.06
N THR A 60 -23.69 -8.76 -4.13
CA THR A 60 -23.12 -10.09 -3.95
C THR A 60 -23.32 -10.97 -5.19
N MET A 61 -24.48 -10.87 -5.81
CA MET A 61 -24.79 -11.61 -7.04
C MET A 61 -23.99 -11.08 -8.24
N GLY A 62 -23.85 -9.77 -8.38
CA GLY A 62 -23.01 -9.13 -9.40
C GLY A 62 -21.53 -9.51 -9.25
N ARG A 63 -21.04 -9.65 -8.02
CA ARG A 63 -19.70 -10.15 -7.71
C ARG A 63 -19.51 -11.61 -8.13
N LEU A 64 -20.45 -12.48 -7.82
CA LEU A 64 -20.40 -13.90 -8.21
C LEU A 64 -20.41 -14.10 -9.74
N LEU A 65 -21.07 -13.21 -10.48
CA LEU A 65 -21.14 -13.27 -11.94
C LEU A 65 -19.91 -12.65 -12.64
N ASN A 66 -19.15 -11.79 -11.98
CA ASN A 66 -18.00 -11.07 -12.53
C ASN A 66 -16.70 -11.28 -11.74
N VAL A 67 -16.47 -12.51 -11.26
CA VAL A 67 -15.31 -12.86 -10.43
C VAL A 67 -13.98 -12.39 -11.07
N SER A 68 -13.80 -12.60 -12.37
CA SER A 68 -12.59 -12.20 -13.09
C SER A 68 -12.33 -10.68 -13.10
N ARG A 69 -13.37 -9.84 -13.07
CA ARG A 69 -13.25 -8.38 -13.01
C ARG A 69 -13.03 -7.85 -11.59
N GLN A 70 -13.48 -8.57 -10.56
CA GLN A 70 -13.33 -8.15 -9.17
C GLN A 70 -11.88 -8.13 -8.71
N HIS A 71 -11.03 -8.97 -9.31
CA HIS A 71 -9.60 -9.07 -8.99
C HIS A 71 -8.74 -8.02 -9.70
N ARG A 72 -9.32 -7.21 -10.61
CA ARG A 72 -8.61 -6.25 -11.46
C ARG A 72 -8.89 -4.84 -10.97
N ARG A 73 -8.04 -4.36 -10.06
CA ARG A 73 -8.26 -3.14 -9.30
C ARG A 73 -7.28 -2.04 -9.67
N MET A 74 -7.71 -0.79 -9.53
CA MET A 74 -6.78 0.32 -9.49
C MET A 74 -6.16 0.40 -8.08
N HIS A 75 -4.93 -0.08 -7.96
CA HIS A 75 -4.21 -0.06 -6.69
C HIS A 75 -3.23 1.12 -6.56
N ASN A 76 -3.27 2.03 -7.51
CA ASN A 76 -2.46 3.24 -7.53
C ASN A 76 -2.81 4.16 -6.34
N LYS A 77 -1.78 4.61 -5.61
CA LYS A 77 -1.90 5.57 -4.52
C LYS A 77 -1.09 6.79 -4.86
N LEU A 78 -1.78 7.88 -5.18
CA LEU A 78 -1.18 9.07 -5.70
C LEU A 78 -1.93 10.32 -5.23
N TRP A 79 -1.20 11.28 -4.70
CA TRP A 79 -1.68 12.61 -4.38
C TRP A 79 -0.86 13.63 -5.16
N LEU A 80 -1.52 14.55 -5.83
CA LEU A 80 -0.90 15.56 -6.69
C LEU A 80 -1.35 16.96 -6.31
N ALA A 81 -0.42 17.90 -6.31
CA ALA A 81 -0.70 19.32 -6.19
C ALA A 81 -0.02 20.06 -7.35
N ASP A 82 -0.87 20.64 -8.24
CA ASP A 82 -0.49 21.50 -9.37
C ASP A 82 0.58 20.91 -10.31
N ASN A 83 0.68 19.59 -10.44
CA ASN A 83 1.76 18.87 -11.14
C ASN A 83 3.18 19.29 -10.70
N SER A 84 3.29 19.94 -9.56
CA SER A 84 4.57 20.43 -9.00
C SER A 84 5.05 19.60 -7.83
N MET A 85 4.10 18.99 -7.11
CA MET A 85 4.35 18.11 -5.97
C MET A 85 3.47 16.86 -6.09
N ALA A 86 4.03 15.73 -5.70
CA ALA A 86 3.34 14.45 -5.67
C ALA A 86 3.70 13.66 -4.42
N ILE A 87 2.76 12.92 -3.85
CA ILE A 87 3.03 11.86 -2.88
C ILE A 87 2.64 10.55 -3.52
N VAL A 88 3.54 9.57 -3.49
CA VAL A 88 3.36 8.22 -4.02
C VAL A 88 3.90 7.20 -3.03
N GLY A 89 3.19 6.10 -2.85
CA GLY A 89 3.60 5.06 -1.91
C GLY A 89 2.56 3.96 -1.76
N GLY A 90 2.53 3.31 -0.61
CA GLY A 90 1.59 2.24 -0.30
C GLY A 90 0.30 2.71 0.38
N ARG A 91 0.27 3.92 0.93
CA ARG A 91 -0.79 4.44 1.82
C ARG A 91 -2.11 4.70 1.11
N ASN A 92 -3.18 4.09 1.61
CA ASN A 92 -4.55 4.46 1.22
C ASN A 92 -5.06 5.68 2.04
N LEU A 93 -6.18 6.25 1.62
CA LEU A 93 -6.87 7.32 2.35
C LEU A 93 -7.90 6.73 3.33
N GLY A 94 -7.45 5.87 4.23
CA GLY A 94 -8.25 5.26 5.31
C GLY A 94 -7.69 5.63 6.68
N ASP A 95 -8.54 5.65 7.70
CA ASP A 95 -8.14 6.02 9.07
C ASP A 95 -7.05 5.11 9.63
N GLU A 96 -7.03 3.83 9.23
CA GLU A 96 -6.02 2.82 9.59
C GLU A 96 -4.61 3.13 9.06
N TYR A 97 -4.49 4.01 8.08
CA TYR A 97 -3.21 4.45 7.53
C TYR A 97 -2.66 5.72 8.19
N PHE A 98 -3.42 6.29 9.11
CA PHE A 98 -3.08 7.55 9.80
C PHE A 98 -3.14 7.40 11.32
N ASP A 99 -2.94 6.19 11.84
CA ASP A 99 -2.96 5.85 13.27
C ASP A 99 -4.26 6.27 13.97
N ALA A 100 -5.37 6.23 13.25
CA ALA A 100 -6.68 6.69 13.73
C ALA A 100 -7.63 5.54 14.10
N LYS A 101 -7.23 4.27 13.90
CA LYS A 101 -8.05 3.10 14.27
C LYS A 101 -7.62 2.53 15.62
N PRO A 102 -8.59 2.08 16.46
CA PRO A 102 -8.27 1.48 17.75
C PRO A 102 -7.70 0.05 17.67
N ASN A 103 -7.95 -0.67 16.57
CA ASN A 103 -7.68 -2.10 16.51
C ASN A 103 -6.51 -2.49 15.61
N LEU A 104 -6.30 -1.79 14.50
CA LEU A 104 -5.24 -2.09 13.54
C LEU A 104 -4.84 -0.84 12.79
N ASN A 105 -3.55 -0.53 12.75
CA ASN A 105 -2.99 0.52 11.90
C ASN A 105 -1.91 -0.06 10.99
N PHE A 106 -1.70 0.61 9.84
CA PHE A 106 -0.72 0.19 8.85
C PHE A 106 0.52 1.07 8.87
N THR A 107 1.68 0.42 8.84
CA THR A 107 2.96 1.09 8.63
C THR A 107 3.29 1.14 7.15
N ASP A 108 3.47 2.35 6.61
CA ASP A 108 3.72 2.52 5.19
C ASP A 108 4.86 3.49 4.90
N ILE A 109 5.47 3.35 3.71
CA ILE A 109 6.49 4.23 3.17
C ILE A 109 5.89 4.99 2.00
N ASP A 110 5.90 6.31 2.10
CA ASP A 110 5.49 7.22 1.04
C ASP A 110 6.65 8.15 0.68
N MET A 111 6.74 8.56 -0.57
CA MET A 111 7.73 9.49 -1.08
C MET A 111 7.05 10.77 -1.54
N LEU A 112 7.57 11.90 -1.07
CA LEU A 112 7.25 13.22 -1.62
C LEU A 112 8.20 13.50 -2.79
N GLY A 113 7.66 13.65 -3.98
CA GLY A 113 8.38 14.07 -5.18
C GLY A 113 8.03 15.49 -5.59
N VAL A 114 9.01 16.23 -6.08
CA VAL A 114 8.81 17.61 -6.58
C VAL A 114 9.45 17.78 -7.97
N GLY A 115 8.90 18.70 -8.78
CA GLY A 115 9.39 19.01 -10.11
C GLY A 115 9.04 17.91 -11.15
N PRO A 116 9.97 17.50 -12.04
CA PRO A 116 9.66 16.65 -13.19
C PRO A 116 8.99 15.31 -12.85
N VAL A 117 9.29 14.71 -11.68
CA VAL A 117 8.63 13.48 -11.25
C VAL A 117 7.15 13.69 -10.96
N ALA A 118 6.77 14.87 -10.42
CA ALA A 118 5.38 15.19 -10.19
C ALA A 118 4.61 15.39 -11.51
N GLU A 119 5.25 15.92 -12.54
CA GLU A 119 4.68 16.02 -13.90
C GLU A 119 4.45 14.63 -14.52
N GLN A 120 5.43 13.71 -14.39
CA GLN A 120 5.29 12.32 -14.87
C GLN A 120 4.12 11.61 -14.16
N LEU A 121 4.02 11.74 -12.83
CA LEU A 121 2.93 11.19 -12.05
C LEU A 121 1.58 11.85 -12.38
N GLY A 122 1.58 13.16 -12.68
CA GLY A 122 0.41 13.86 -13.18
C GLY A 122 -0.05 13.34 -14.53
N HIS A 123 0.88 13.02 -15.42
CA HIS A 123 0.57 12.37 -16.71
C HIS A 123 -0.04 10.98 -16.50
N SER A 124 0.50 10.18 -15.57
CA SER A 124 -0.11 8.90 -15.18
C SER A 124 -1.55 9.11 -14.72
N PHE A 125 -1.80 10.03 -13.78
CA PHE A 125 -3.16 10.34 -13.31
C PHE A 125 -4.09 10.73 -14.46
N ASP A 126 -3.64 11.57 -15.39
CA ASP A 126 -4.44 12.01 -16.53
C ASP A 126 -4.79 10.87 -17.49
N GLN A 127 -3.90 9.89 -17.68
CA GLN A 127 -4.20 8.68 -18.47
C GLN A 127 -5.36 7.90 -17.84
N TYR A 128 -5.35 7.70 -16.52
CA TYR A 128 -6.44 7.03 -15.81
C TYR A 128 -7.71 7.86 -15.81
N TRP A 129 -7.61 9.16 -15.53
CA TRP A 129 -8.73 10.07 -15.50
C TRP A 129 -9.49 10.13 -16.84
N ASN A 130 -8.75 10.17 -17.94
CA ASN A 130 -9.31 10.27 -19.30
C ASN A 130 -9.62 8.90 -19.92
N SER A 131 -9.33 7.82 -19.23
CA SER A 131 -9.65 6.47 -19.72
C SER A 131 -11.17 6.26 -19.85
N ALA A 132 -11.58 5.52 -20.87
CA ALA A 132 -12.97 5.05 -21.03
C ALA A 132 -13.46 4.20 -19.83
N LEU A 133 -12.53 3.68 -19.01
CA LEU A 133 -12.83 2.94 -17.79
C LEU A 133 -13.19 3.84 -16.60
N SER A 134 -12.96 5.16 -16.69
CA SER A 134 -13.25 6.12 -15.62
C SER A 134 -14.58 6.79 -15.86
N LYS A 135 -15.56 6.53 -15.02
CA LYS A 135 -16.93 7.02 -15.12
C LYS A 135 -17.24 8.06 -14.03
N PRO A 136 -17.99 9.14 -14.35
CA PRO A 136 -18.45 10.09 -13.35
C PRO A 136 -19.24 9.40 -12.23
N ILE A 137 -19.04 9.84 -10.98
CA ILE A 137 -19.71 9.24 -9.80
C ILE A 137 -21.24 9.40 -9.87
N ASP A 138 -21.75 10.42 -10.54
CA ASP A 138 -23.18 10.71 -10.69
C ASP A 138 -23.93 9.68 -11.56
N GLU A 139 -23.20 8.85 -12.34
CA GLU A 139 -23.80 7.71 -13.05
C GLU A 139 -24.23 6.57 -12.10
N PHE A 140 -23.72 6.56 -10.86
CA PHE A 140 -23.92 5.47 -9.90
C PHE A 140 -24.85 5.82 -8.73
N VAL A 141 -25.41 7.00 -8.71
CA VAL A 141 -26.37 7.43 -7.69
C VAL A 141 -27.76 7.61 -8.30
N SER A 142 -28.79 7.24 -7.55
CA SER A 142 -30.18 7.32 -8.01
C SER A 142 -30.69 8.78 -8.15
N SER A 143 -30.08 9.70 -7.42
CA SER A 143 -30.38 11.15 -7.51
C SER A 143 -29.09 11.93 -7.38
N LYS A 144 -28.90 12.95 -8.21
CA LYS A 144 -27.74 13.86 -8.11
C LYS A 144 -27.80 14.60 -6.78
N PRO A 145 -26.70 14.62 -6.01
CA PRO A 145 -26.61 15.37 -4.78
C PRO A 145 -26.83 16.87 -5.04
N THR A 146 -27.48 17.50 -4.08
CA THR A 146 -27.81 18.93 -4.12
C THR A 146 -26.82 19.75 -3.29
N ALA A 147 -26.87 21.07 -3.41
CA ALA A 147 -26.13 21.98 -2.54
C ALA A 147 -26.55 21.81 -1.06
N GLN A 148 -27.81 21.42 -0.80
CA GLN A 148 -28.28 21.15 0.56
C GLN A 148 -27.62 19.89 1.13
N ASP A 149 -27.54 18.80 0.35
CA ASP A 149 -26.84 17.57 0.80
C ASP A 149 -25.36 17.86 1.13
N LEU A 150 -24.73 18.73 0.33
CA LEU A 150 -23.35 19.18 0.59
C LEU A 150 -23.27 19.98 1.90
N GLN A 151 -24.21 20.89 2.17
CA GLN A 151 -24.23 21.66 3.40
C GLN A 151 -24.45 20.77 4.63
N GLU A 152 -25.32 19.80 4.56
CA GLU A 152 -25.52 18.81 5.63
C GLU A 152 -24.25 17.98 5.88
N THR A 153 -23.51 17.65 4.82
CA THR A 153 -22.22 16.95 4.94
C THR A 153 -21.16 17.83 5.59
N ARG A 154 -21.11 19.13 5.27
CA ARG A 154 -20.23 20.10 5.94
C ARG A 154 -20.51 20.18 7.44
N THR A 155 -21.78 20.32 7.81
CA THR A 155 -22.18 20.39 9.22
C THR A 155 -21.74 19.14 9.97
N ARG A 156 -21.96 17.95 9.42
CA ARG A 156 -21.52 16.68 10.04
C ARG A 156 -19.99 16.60 10.20
N LEU A 157 -19.24 17.07 9.21
CA LEU A 157 -17.77 17.11 9.28
C LEU A 157 -17.30 18.09 10.36
N GLU A 158 -17.92 19.26 10.47
CA GLU A 158 -17.60 20.26 11.50
C GLU A 158 -17.92 19.72 12.91
N GLU A 159 -19.06 19.09 13.08
CA GLU A 159 -19.44 18.44 14.33
C GLU A 159 -18.46 17.35 14.73
N SER A 160 -18.04 16.50 13.79
CA SER A 160 -17.05 15.45 14.03
C SER A 160 -15.67 16.02 14.40
N LEU A 161 -15.25 17.12 13.76
CA LEU A 161 -14.00 17.81 14.08
C LEU A 161 -14.06 18.46 15.48
N GLU A 162 -15.20 19.07 15.81
CA GLU A 162 -15.39 19.68 17.12
C GLU A 162 -15.43 18.63 18.24
N GLU A 163 -16.04 17.47 17.99
CA GLU A 163 -15.99 16.34 18.91
C GLU A 163 -14.57 15.84 19.11
N SER A 164 -13.81 15.64 18.04
CA SER A 164 -12.39 15.26 18.10
C SER A 164 -11.54 16.29 18.86
N ARG A 165 -11.87 17.58 18.72
CA ARG A 165 -11.23 18.67 19.47
C ARG A 165 -11.56 18.60 20.97
N LYS A 166 -12.82 18.39 21.33
CA LYS A 166 -13.30 18.30 22.74
C LYS A 166 -12.71 17.09 23.45
N GLN A 167 -12.60 15.97 22.76
CA GLN A 167 -11.98 14.75 23.28
C GLN A 167 -10.46 14.87 23.37
N ASN A 168 -9.88 15.98 22.95
CA ASN A 168 -8.44 16.20 22.88
C ASN A 168 -7.72 15.07 22.15
N HIS A 169 -8.32 14.57 21.08
CA HIS A 169 -7.79 13.46 20.33
C HIS A 169 -6.39 13.80 19.80
N ALA A 170 -5.43 12.98 20.09
CA ALA A 170 -4.05 13.31 19.83
C ALA A 170 -3.73 13.43 18.32
N LEU A 171 -4.39 12.65 17.46
CA LEU A 171 -4.33 12.86 16.02
C LEU A 171 -4.79 14.28 15.63
N TYR A 172 -5.87 14.80 16.27
CA TYR A 172 -6.32 16.16 16.05
C TYR A 172 -5.22 17.18 16.43
N GLN A 173 -4.58 16.98 17.59
CA GLN A 173 -3.50 17.86 18.06
C GLN A 173 -2.29 17.83 17.12
N GLN A 174 -1.86 16.65 16.65
CA GLN A 174 -0.76 16.51 15.69
C GLN A 174 -1.07 17.23 14.38
N LEU A 175 -2.27 17.07 13.83
CA LEU A 175 -2.69 17.71 12.59
C LEU A 175 -2.82 19.24 12.75
N MET A 176 -3.25 19.73 13.91
CA MET A 176 -3.31 21.16 14.19
C MET A 176 -1.90 21.75 14.36
N ALA A 177 -0.99 21.05 15.03
CA ALA A 177 0.42 21.45 15.12
C ALA A 177 1.07 21.52 13.73
N PHE A 178 0.78 20.54 12.86
CA PHE A 178 1.25 20.54 11.48
C PHE A 178 0.72 21.75 10.66
N LYS A 179 -0.48 22.21 10.96
CA LYS A 179 -1.12 23.34 10.29
C LYS A 179 -0.54 24.70 10.69
N THR A 180 0.00 24.80 11.89
CA THR A 180 0.59 26.01 12.43
C THR A 180 2.09 26.17 12.14
N GLU A 181 2.76 25.06 11.80
CA GLU A 181 4.17 25.06 11.41
C GLU A 181 4.30 24.85 9.89
N PRO A 182 4.67 25.86 9.09
CA PRO A 182 4.93 25.68 7.67
C PRO A 182 6.21 24.87 7.46
N ARG A 183 6.06 23.54 7.38
CA ARG A 183 7.20 22.61 7.17
C ARG A 183 7.72 22.58 5.73
N LEU A 184 7.11 23.28 4.80
CA LEU A 184 7.56 23.32 3.41
C LEU A 184 9.01 23.80 3.26
N ASP A 185 9.43 24.77 4.08
CA ASP A 185 10.82 25.26 4.07
C ASP A 185 11.81 24.25 4.64
N ILE A 186 11.38 23.42 5.61
CA ILE A 186 12.18 22.32 6.15
C ILE A 186 12.29 21.24 5.09
N TRP A 187 11.19 20.76 4.53
CA TRP A 187 11.17 19.74 3.49
C TRP A 187 12.02 20.12 2.29
N ARG A 188 11.97 21.40 1.85
CA ARG A 188 12.77 21.87 0.74
C ARG A 188 14.28 21.72 1.00
N LYS A 189 14.73 21.84 2.25
CA LYS A 189 16.14 21.66 2.62
C LYS A 189 16.56 20.21 2.71
N GLU A 190 15.61 19.32 2.93
CA GLU A 190 15.81 17.88 3.07
C GLU A 190 15.58 17.11 1.75
N LEU A 191 15.26 17.81 0.65
CA LEU A 191 15.08 17.18 -0.66
C LEU A 191 16.38 16.58 -1.17
N ILE A 192 16.32 15.32 -1.57
CA ILE A 192 17.39 14.63 -2.27
C ILE A 192 17.17 14.82 -3.76
N TRP A 193 18.12 15.46 -4.42
CA TRP A 193 18.08 15.72 -5.87
C TRP A 193 18.77 14.57 -6.60
N ALA A 194 18.01 13.81 -7.36
CA ALA A 194 18.51 12.62 -8.05
C ALA A 194 17.76 12.36 -9.35
N TRP A 195 18.37 11.58 -10.23
CA TRP A 195 17.67 11.03 -11.38
C TRP A 195 16.55 10.13 -10.90
N ASN A 196 15.38 10.26 -11.52
CA ASN A 196 14.20 9.50 -11.17
C ASN A 196 13.34 9.22 -12.40
N GLN A 197 12.51 8.20 -12.27
CA GLN A 197 11.53 7.81 -13.26
C GLN A 197 10.25 7.33 -12.58
N ALA A 198 9.12 7.94 -12.92
CA ALA A 198 7.83 7.39 -12.53
C ALA A 198 7.50 6.18 -13.41
N LEU A 199 7.03 5.11 -12.79
CA LEU A 199 6.66 3.85 -13.44
C LEU A 199 5.21 3.55 -13.07
N TRP A 200 4.40 3.13 -14.06
CA TRP A 200 3.01 2.77 -13.80
C TRP A 200 2.49 1.76 -14.82
N ASP A 201 1.50 1.01 -14.42
CA ASP A 201 0.73 0.16 -15.33
C ASP A 201 -0.21 1.00 -16.19
N ALA A 202 -0.40 0.61 -17.44
CA ALA A 202 -1.40 1.24 -18.28
C ALA A 202 -2.83 0.95 -17.77
N PRO A 203 -3.78 1.91 -17.85
CA PRO A 203 -5.16 1.69 -17.44
C PRO A 203 -5.82 0.47 -18.10
N SER A 204 -5.43 0.16 -19.34
CA SER A 204 -5.96 -0.98 -20.11
C SER A 204 -5.49 -2.35 -19.61
N LYS A 205 -4.50 -2.43 -18.71
CA LYS A 205 -4.06 -3.69 -18.08
C LYS A 205 -5.25 -4.47 -17.51
N VAL A 206 -6.21 -3.80 -16.88
CA VAL A 206 -7.39 -4.44 -16.30
C VAL A 206 -8.35 -5.06 -17.32
N LEU A 207 -8.17 -4.80 -18.61
CA LEU A 207 -9.00 -5.37 -19.68
C LEU A 207 -8.45 -6.67 -20.26
N ALA A 208 -7.23 -7.07 -19.89
CA ALA A 208 -6.60 -8.25 -20.45
C ALA A 208 -7.48 -9.50 -20.25
N ASP A 209 -7.64 -10.31 -21.29
CA ASP A 209 -8.22 -11.65 -21.17
C ASP A 209 -7.05 -12.65 -21.09
N GLY A 210 -6.83 -13.20 -19.90
CA GLY A 210 -5.58 -13.91 -19.59
C GLY A 210 -4.44 -12.99 -19.14
N GLU A 211 -3.20 -13.33 -19.50
CA GLU A 211 -2.03 -12.51 -19.14
C GLU A 211 -2.02 -11.20 -19.92
N PRO A 212 -1.77 -10.06 -19.24
CA PRO A 212 -1.71 -8.78 -19.91
C PRO A 212 -0.46 -8.64 -20.77
N ASP A 213 -0.54 -7.80 -21.82
CA ASP A 213 0.60 -7.44 -22.64
C ASP A 213 1.72 -6.84 -21.75
N PRO A 214 2.95 -7.39 -21.83
CA PRO A 214 4.10 -6.88 -21.08
C PRO A 214 4.34 -5.37 -21.24
N GLN A 215 4.01 -4.78 -22.38
CA GLN A 215 4.15 -3.33 -22.59
C GLN A 215 3.24 -2.47 -21.71
N LEU A 216 2.19 -3.06 -21.15
CA LEU A 216 1.25 -2.38 -20.25
C LEU A 216 1.72 -2.41 -18.80
N LEU A 217 2.80 -3.15 -18.47
CA LEU A 217 3.17 -3.48 -17.11
C LEU A 217 4.25 -2.56 -16.53
N LEU A 218 4.04 -2.14 -15.29
CA LEU A 218 5.07 -1.51 -14.46
C LEU A 218 6.28 -2.43 -14.30
N THR A 219 6.06 -3.72 -14.14
CA THR A 219 7.14 -4.71 -13.96
C THR A 219 8.08 -4.80 -15.16
N THR A 220 7.60 -4.60 -16.37
CA THR A 220 8.45 -4.51 -17.57
C THR A 220 9.37 -3.28 -17.52
N GLN A 221 8.84 -2.16 -17.02
CA GLN A 221 9.62 -0.93 -16.84
C GLN A 221 10.64 -1.07 -15.71
N LEU A 222 10.36 -1.86 -14.68
CA LEU A 222 11.24 -2.14 -13.54
C LEU A 222 12.28 -3.24 -13.84
N ALA A 223 12.03 -4.08 -14.84
CA ALA A 223 12.85 -5.23 -15.18
C ALA A 223 14.36 -4.90 -15.39
N PRO A 224 14.76 -3.76 -16.01
CA PRO A 224 16.19 -3.42 -16.14
C PRO A 224 16.87 -3.22 -14.78
N ALA A 225 16.19 -2.63 -13.79
CA ALA A 225 16.74 -2.45 -12.45
C ALA A 225 16.89 -3.80 -11.73
N LEU A 226 15.89 -4.69 -11.85
CA LEU A 226 15.95 -6.05 -11.32
C LEU A 226 17.07 -6.88 -11.96
N ALA A 227 17.20 -6.83 -13.28
CA ALA A 227 18.25 -7.57 -14.01
C ALA A 227 19.66 -7.08 -13.67
N GLY A 228 19.81 -5.79 -13.35
CA GLY A 228 21.10 -5.17 -13.03
C GLY A 228 21.63 -5.42 -11.63
N VAL A 229 20.88 -6.12 -10.77
CA VAL A 229 21.29 -6.37 -9.37
C VAL A 229 22.46 -7.34 -9.32
N ASN A 230 23.56 -6.94 -8.63
CA ASN A 230 24.79 -7.72 -8.55
C ASN A 230 25.39 -7.87 -7.14
N LYS A 231 24.91 -7.07 -6.17
CA LYS A 231 25.50 -7.06 -4.81
C LYS A 231 24.45 -7.31 -3.73
N GLU A 232 23.39 -6.52 -3.74
CA GLU A 232 22.37 -6.56 -2.68
C GLU A 232 20.99 -6.23 -3.24
N LEU A 233 20.01 -7.06 -2.89
CA LEU A 233 18.60 -6.80 -3.12
C LEU A 233 17.88 -6.81 -1.78
N VAL A 234 17.32 -5.67 -1.37
CA VAL A 234 16.47 -5.58 -0.18
C VAL A 234 15.07 -5.24 -0.60
N MET A 235 14.11 -6.04 -0.17
CA MET A 235 12.71 -5.90 -0.54
C MET A 235 11.84 -5.74 0.71
N ILE A 236 10.93 -4.79 0.67
CA ILE A 236 9.80 -4.67 1.60
C ILE A 236 8.55 -4.90 0.78
N SER A 237 7.78 -5.92 1.15
CA SER A 237 6.50 -6.22 0.49
C SER A 237 5.49 -6.71 1.52
N ALA A 238 4.45 -5.92 1.72
CA ALA A 238 3.37 -6.27 2.66
C ALA A 238 2.73 -7.61 2.32
N TYR A 239 2.49 -7.83 1.03
CA TYR A 239 2.04 -9.09 0.46
C TYR A 239 3.16 -9.61 -0.45
N PHE A 240 3.66 -10.79 -0.10
CA PHE A 240 4.73 -11.42 -0.84
C PHE A 240 4.31 -12.83 -1.25
N VAL A 241 4.14 -13.04 -2.54
CA VAL A 241 3.86 -14.33 -3.16
C VAL A 241 4.70 -14.40 -4.44
N PRO A 242 5.92 -14.97 -4.40
CA PRO A 242 6.84 -14.87 -5.53
C PRO A 242 6.35 -15.61 -6.77
N GLY A 243 5.53 -16.64 -6.59
CA GLY A 243 5.21 -17.56 -7.67
C GLY A 243 6.47 -18.24 -8.25
N PRO A 244 6.32 -19.13 -9.24
CA PRO A 244 7.46 -19.78 -9.85
C PRO A 244 8.47 -18.80 -10.51
N PRO A 245 8.05 -17.74 -11.23
CA PRO A 245 8.99 -16.78 -11.82
C PRO A 245 9.79 -15.99 -10.79
N GLY A 246 9.13 -15.53 -9.72
CA GLY A 246 9.77 -14.79 -8.63
C GLY A 246 10.72 -15.69 -7.83
N LEU A 247 10.35 -16.95 -7.59
CA LEU A 247 11.25 -17.92 -6.95
C LEU A 247 12.53 -18.08 -7.77
N VAL A 248 12.42 -18.36 -9.07
CA VAL A 248 13.58 -18.52 -9.97
C VAL A 248 14.45 -17.27 -10.00
N TYR A 249 13.85 -16.09 -10.03
CA TYR A 249 14.59 -14.83 -9.99
C TYR A 249 15.37 -14.67 -8.68
N LEU A 250 14.72 -14.81 -7.52
CA LEU A 250 15.31 -14.55 -6.21
C LEU A 250 16.41 -15.58 -5.86
N THR A 251 16.16 -16.87 -6.10
CA THR A 251 17.15 -17.93 -5.89
C THR A 251 18.32 -17.77 -6.84
N GLY A 252 18.08 -17.47 -8.11
CA GLY A 252 19.15 -17.24 -9.08
C GLY A 252 20.03 -16.02 -8.74
N ARG A 253 19.48 -14.95 -8.13
CA ARG A 253 20.32 -13.85 -7.61
C ARG A 253 21.15 -14.29 -6.41
N ALA A 254 20.54 -15.01 -5.46
CA ALA A 254 21.25 -15.51 -4.28
C ALA A 254 22.36 -16.50 -4.66
N ASP A 255 22.11 -17.45 -5.57
CA ASP A 255 23.10 -18.38 -6.11
C ASP A 255 24.25 -17.66 -6.83
N ALA A 256 23.99 -16.52 -7.45
CA ALA A 256 25.00 -15.67 -8.04
C ALA A 256 25.81 -14.83 -7.02
N GLY A 257 25.55 -15.00 -5.71
CA GLY A 257 26.26 -14.33 -4.62
C GLY A 257 25.66 -12.95 -4.23
N VAL A 258 24.48 -12.62 -4.74
CA VAL A 258 23.74 -11.40 -4.32
C VAL A 258 23.16 -11.61 -2.92
N SER A 259 23.35 -10.65 -2.02
CA SER A 259 22.66 -10.65 -0.72
C SER A 259 21.18 -10.29 -0.92
N VAL A 260 20.30 -11.29 -0.86
CA VAL A 260 18.84 -11.08 -1.02
C VAL A 260 18.17 -11.10 0.35
N ARG A 261 17.46 -10.01 0.70
CA ARG A 261 16.70 -9.87 1.95
C ARG A 261 15.29 -9.45 1.66
N LEU A 262 14.34 -10.07 2.36
CA LEU A 262 12.92 -9.76 2.26
C LEU A 262 12.34 -9.48 3.64
N LEU A 263 11.62 -8.38 3.77
CA LEU A 263 10.73 -8.07 4.89
C LEU A 263 9.27 -8.16 4.42
N THR A 264 8.50 -9.02 5.07
CA THR A 264 7.05 -9.17 4.83
C THR A 264 6.30 -9.33 6.16
N ASN A 265 4.98 -9.48 6.12
CA ASN A 265 4.20 -9.77 7.33
C ASN A 265 4.34 -11.23 7.76
N SER A 266 4.44 -11.47 9.07
CA SER A 266 4.22 -12.82 9.63
C SER A 266 2.74 -13.23 9.48
N LEU A 267 2.46 -14.51 9.69
CA LEU A 267 1.07 -15.01 9.70
C LEU A 267 0.22 -14.35 10.80
N GLU A 268 0.82 -13.97 11.92
CA GLU A 268 0.10 -13.30 13.00
C GLU A 268 -0.19 -11.81 12.70
N ALA A 269 0.70 -11.14 11.95
CA ALA A 269 0.61 -9.71 11.67
C ALA A 269 -0.20 -9.39 10.40
N THR A 270 -0.22 -10.30 9.40
CA THR A 270 -0.94 -10.03 8.14
C THR A 270 -2.43 -9.82 8.37
N ASP A 271 -3.02 -8.85 7.68
CA ASP A 271 -4.47 -8.64 7.61
C ASP A 271 -5.18 -9.65 6.70
N VAL A 272 -4.43 -10.30 5.76
CA VAL A 272 -4.95 -11.28 4.79
C VAL A 272 -4.20 -12.62 4.91
N PRO A 273 -4.61 -13.54 5.83
CA PRO A 273 -3.96 -14.84 6.02
C PRO A 273 -3.85 -15.69 4.75
N ALA A 274 -4.78 -15.50 3.80
CA ALA A 274 -4.76 -16.20 2.52
C ALA A 274 -3.50 -15.88 1.69
N VAL A 275 -3.06 -14.62 1.65
CA VAL A 275 -1.82 -14.21 0.97
C VAL A 275 -0.61 -14.90 1.59
N HIS A 276 -0.58 -14.99 2.92
CA HIS A 276 0.47 -15.70 3.62
C HIS A 276 0.49 -17.21 3.25
N GLY A 277 -0.68 -17.81 3.03
CA GLY A 277 -0.82 -19.17 2.49
C GLY A 277 -0.18 -19.35 1.11
N GLY A 278 -0.23 -18.33 0.25
CA GLY A 278 0.46 -18.32 -1.04
C GLY A 278 1.98 -18.17 -0.93
N TYR A 279 2.48 -17.52 0.11
CA TYR A 279 3.91 -17.34 0.39
C TYR A 279 4.55 -18.58 1.03
N ALA A 280 3.91 -19.16 2.02
CA ALA A 280 4.47 -20.21 2.88
C ALA A 280 5.12 -21.38 2.13
N PRO A 281 4.60 -21.89 0.99
CA PRO A 281 5.21 -22.97 0.23
C PRO A 281 6.59 -22.65 -0.34
N TYR A 282 6.89 -21.37 -0.58
CA TYR A 282 8.15 -20.94 -1.19
C TYR A 282 9.30 -20.75 -0.18
N ARG A 283 9.01 -20.68 1.12
CA ARG A 283 9.99 -20.36 2.16
C ARG A 283 11.19 -21.32 2.15
N LYS A 284 10.93 -22.63 2.13
CA LYS A 284 12.00 -23.65 2.20
C LYS A 284 12.97 -23.46 1.05
N ALA A 285 12.48 -23.39 -0.18
CA ALA A 285 13.31 -23.22 -1.36
C ALA A 285 14.10 -21.90 -1.35
N LEU A 286 13.48 -20.79 -0.92
CA LEU A 286 14.16 -19.50 -0.77
C LEU A 286 15.30 -19.57 0.25
N LEU A 287 15.08 -20.22 1.40
CA LEU A 287 16.09 -20.38 2.47
C LEU A 287 17.22 -21.30 2.06
N GLU A 288 16.94 -22.40 1.34
CA GLU A 288 17.93 -23.34 0.80
C GLU A 288 18.93 -22.65 -0.13
N HIS A 289 18.50 -21.65 -0.88
CA HIS A 289 19.33 -20.83 -1.76
C HIS A 289 19.94 -19.58 -1.07
N GLY A 290 19.78 -19.43 0.25
CA GLY A 290 20.39 -18.34 1.02
C GLY A 290 19.65 -17.01 0.99
N VAL A 291 18.41 -16.96 0.49
CA VAL A 291 17.55 -15.78 0.64
C VAL A 291 17.19 -15.60 2.11
N GLN A 292 17.39 -14.41 2.65
CA GLN A 292 17.10 -14.08 4.05
C GLN A 292 15.66 -13.56 4.18
N LEU A 293 14.85 -14.25 4.97
CA LEU A 293 13.43 -13.95 5.16
C LEU A 293 13.18 -13.40 6.56
N PHE A 294 12.53 -12.24 6.63
CA PHE A 294 12.14 -11.57 7.85
C PHE A 294 10.63 -11.34 7.82
N GLU A 295 9.94 -11.84 8.83
CA GLU A 295 8.50 -11.77 8.96
C GLU A 295 8.16 -10.85 10.12
N LEU A 296 7.61 -9.65 9.84
CA LEU A 296 7.29 -8.65 10.85
C LEU A 296 6.31 -9.23 11.86
N ARG A 297 6.62 -9.07 13.13
CA ARG A 297 5.78 -9.50 14.26
C ARG A 297 4.57 -8.58 14.39
N ARG A 298 3.50 -9.13 14.94
CA ARG A 298 2.40 -8.32 15.45
C ARG A 298 2.91 -7.52 16.63
N GLN A 299 2.93 -6.20 16.50
CA GLN A 299 3.29 -5.31 17.59
C GLN A 299 2.03 -4.95 18.36
N PRO A 300 1.85 -5.40 19.62
CA PRO A 300 0.82 -4.85 20.47
C PRO A 300 1.10 -3.37 20.67
N GLY A 301 0.07 -2.54 20.76
CA GLY A 301 0.21 -1.10 21.02
C GLY A 301 1.05 -0.87 22.27
N ASP A 302 2.31 -0.46 22.09
CA ASP A 302 3.25 -0.28 23.19
C ASP A 302 3.33 1.19 23.60
N ASP A 303 3.08 1.47 24.89
CA ASP A 303 3.27 2.78 25.54
C ASP A 303 4.75 3.19 25.69
N SER A 304 5.70 2.30 25.43
CA SER A 304 7.13 2.54 25.65
C SER A 304 7.86 3.12 24.42
N GLY A 305 7.60 4.33 24.08
CA GLY A 305 8.09 5.18 23.00
C GLY A 305 9.56 5.19 22.57
N SER A 306 10.26 4.08 22.45
CA SER A 306 11.70 4.01 22.12
C SER A 306 12.07 3.28 20.82
N GLY A 307 11.10 2.87 20.00
CA GLY A 307 11.37 2.25 18.69
C GLY A 307 11.55 3.25 17.55
N PRO A 308 12.12 2.82 16.41
CA PRO A 308 12.18 3.64 15.19
C PRO A 308 10.78 4.06 14.76
N ARG A 309 10.58 5.32 14.40
CA ARG A 309 9.26 5.91 14.16
C ARG A 309 8.44 5.21 13.05
N LEU A 310 9.08 4.44 12.17
CA LEU A 310 8.41 3.71 11.10
C LEU A 310 7.74 2.42 11.59
N PHE A 311 8.29 1.78 12.64
CA PHE A 311 7.81 0.51 13.17
C PHE A 311 7.30 0.62 14.61
N SER A 312 7.47 1.78 15.24
CA SER A 312 6.87 2.12 16.52
C SER A 312 5.53 2.78 16.26
N SER A 313 4.46 2.04 16.39
CA SER A 313 3.13 2.63 16.48
C SER A 313 3.04 3.34 17.83
N LYS A 314 3.24 4.68 17.86
CA LYS A 314 2.51 5.49 18.83
C LYS A 314 1.04 5.47 18.42
N SER A 315 0.48 4.29 18.39
CA SER A 315 -0.94 4.09 18.23
C SER A 315 -1.59 4.59 19.51
N TYR A 316 -2.50 5.51 19.37
CA TYR A 316 -3.33 5.92 20.48
C TYR A 316 -4.30 4.77 20.79
N GLY A 317 -3.91 3.89 21.73
CA GLY A 317 -4.64 2.71 22.15
C GLY A 317 -3.94 1.39 21.80
N ASP A 318 -4.45 0.28 22.27
CA ASP A 318 -3.98 -1.09 22.04
C ASP A 318 -4.15 -1.57 20.58
N SER A 319 -3.81 -0.74 19.57
CA SER A 319 -3.97 -1.13 18.19
C SER A 319 -2.73 -1.86 17.68
N ASP A 320 -2.98 -2.99 16.99
CA ASP A 320 -1.94 -3.75 16.31
C ASP A 320 -1.36 -2.98 15.12
N SER A 321 -0.09 -3.19 14.82
CA SER A 321 0.55 -2.67 13.61
C SER A 321 0.79 -3.79 12.59
N SER A 322 0.48 -3.52 11.33
CA SER A 322 0.75 -4.40 10.21
C SER A 322 1.54 -3.65 9.13
N LEU A 323 2.51 -4.33 8.53
CA LEU A 323 3.28 -3.79 7.40
C LEU A 323 2.36 -3.62 6.18
N HIS A 324 2.41 -2.42 5.58
CA HIS A 324 1.78 -2.17 4.29
C HIS A 324 2.73 -1.52 3.27
N SER A 325 3.98 -1.27 3.66
CA SER A 325 5.04 -0.67 2.83
C SER A 325 5.43 -1.56 1.65
N LYS A 326 5.75 -0.93 0.52
CA LYS A 326 6.28 -1.57 -0.68
C LYS A 326 7.47 -0.75 -1.20
N ALA A 327 8.68 -1.33 -1.06
CA ALA A 327 9.90 -0.72 -1.53
C ALA A 327 10.92 -1.77 -1.94
N ILE A 328 11.77 -1.44 -2.90
CA ILE A 328 12.86 -2.31 -3.36
C ILE A 328 14.13 -1.48 -3.46
N ILE A 329 15.21 -1.97 -2.87
CA ILE A 329 16.52 -1.35 -2.90
C ILE A 329 17.47 -2.23 -3.72
N PHE A 330 18.10 -1.63 -4.74
CA PHE A 330 18.98 -2.29 -5.70
C PHE A 330 20.42 -1.83 -5.47
N ASP A 331 21.30 -2.74 -5.07
CA ASP A 331 22.75 -2.54 -4.93
C ASP A 331 23.16 -1.34 -4.07
N ARG A 332 22.30 -0.85 -3.17
CA ARG A 332 22.47 0.40 -2.37
C ARG A 332 22.64 1.65 -3.24
N GLN A 333 22.18 1.59 -4.50
CA GLN A 333 22.28 2.68 -5.46
C GLN A 333 20.93 3.24 -5.84
N LYS A 334 19.93 2.38 -6.00
CA LYS A 334 18.61 2.77 -6.43
C LYS A 334 17.56 2.31 -5.43
N ALA A 335 16.47 3.06 -5.33
CA ALA A 335 15.29 2.67 -4.59
C ALA A 335 14.04 2.81 -5.47
N PHE A 336 13.17 1.82 -5.40
CA PHE A 336 11.80 1.91 -5.90
C PHE A 336 10.85 2.03 -4.70
N ILE A 337 9.93 2.98 -4.75
CA ILE A 337 8.88 3.20 -3.75
C ILE A 337 7.56 3.36 -4.49
N GLY A 338 6.52 2.64 -4.07
CA GLY A 338 5.22 2.72 -4.74
C GLY A 338 4.15 1.83 -4.13
N SER A 339 3.17 1.48 -4.94
CA SER A 339 2.04 0.65 -4.53
C SER A 339 2.23 -0.84 -4.82
N PHE A 340 3.27 -1.22 -5.58
CA PHE A 340 3.52 -2.56 -6.11
C PHE A 340 3.96 -3.54 -5.02
N ASN A 341 3.14 -4.57 -4.74
CA ASN A 341 3.54 -5.75 -3.99
C ASN A 341 4.21 -6.78 -4.90
N PHE A 342 5.08 -7.60 -4.33
CA PHE A 342 5.69 -8.71 -5.06
C PHE A 342 4.77 -9.94 -5.00
N ASP A 343 3.67 -9.87 -5.71
CA ASP A 343 2.65 -10.91 -5.80
C ASP A 343 2.02 -10.99 -7.20
N PRO A 344 1.39 -12.12 -7.59
CA PRO A 344 0.80 -12.30 -8.91
C PRO A 344 -0.32 -11.31 -9.21
N ARG A 345 -1.04 -10.86 -8.21
CA ARG A 345 -2.16 -9.91 -8.38
C ARG A 345 -1.65 -8.53 -8.79
N SER A 346 -0.59 -8.04 -8.14
CA SER A 346 0.07 -6.79 -8.52
C SER A 346 0.75 -6.89 -9.88
N VAL A 347 1.34 -8.05 -10.21
CA VAL A 347 1.97 -8.27 -11.52
C VAL A 347 0.93 -8.32 -12.64
N LEU A 348 -0.17 -9.08 -12.48
CA LEU A 348 -1.06 -9.46 -13.58
C LEU A 348 -2.37 -8.68 -13.62
N TRP A 349 -2.94 -8.31 -12.48
CA TRP A 349 -4.33 -7.90 -12.39
C TRP A 349 -4.55 -6.47 -11.93
N ASN A 350 -3.89 -6.06 -10.86
CA ASN A 350 -4.00 -4.70 -10.35
C ASN A 350 -3.16 -3.75 -11.18
N THR A 351 -3.59 -2.51 -11.26
CA THR A 351 -2.69 -1.45 -11.74
C THR A 351 -1.96 -0.82 -10.58
N GLU A 352 -0.68 -0.56 -10.79
CA GLU A 352 0.25 -0.06 -9.78
C GLU A 352 0.97 1.21 -10.27
N VAL A 353 1.54 1.96 -9.34
CA VAL A 353 2.36 3.13 -9.61
C VAL A 353 3.51 3.21 -8.61
N GLY A 354 4.65 3.74 -9.03
CA GLY A 354 5.78 3.98 -8.16
C GLY A 354 6.83 4.85 -8.83
N VAL A 355 7.92 5.11 -8.12
CA VAL A 355 9.05 5.87 -8.62
C VAL A 355 10.33 5.10 -8.35
N LEU A 356 11.13 4.94 -9.39
CA LEU A 356 12.51 4.48 -9.30
C LEU A 356 13.42 5.70 -9.21
N VAL A 357 14.24 5.76 -8.17
CA VAL A 357 15.20 6.85 -7.92
C VAL A 357 16.61 6.29 -7.91
N ASP A 358 17.50 6.89 -8.68
CA ASP A 358 18.93 6.56 -8.72
C ASP A 358 19.66 7.51 -7.75
N SER A 359 19.70 7.12 -6.47
CA SER A 359 20.31 7.88 -5.39
C SER A 359 20.81 6.94 -4.29
N PRO A 360 22.13 6.84 -4.10
CA PRO A 360 22.69 6.10 -2.97
C PRO A 360 22.21 6.61 -1.61
N GLU A 361 21.97 7.93 -1.48
CA GLU A 361 21.48 8.54 -0.25
C GLU A 361 20.05 8.07 0.08
N LEU A 362 19.11 8.17 -0.88
CA LEU A 362 17.75 7.67 -0.69
C LEU A 362 17.73 6.16 -0.50
N ALA A 363 18.51 5.43 -1.28
CA ALA A 363 18.64 3.98 -1.15
C ALA A 363 19.14 3.57 0.24
N ALA A 364 20.09 4.33 0.82
CA ALA A 364 20.55 4.12 2.19
C ALA A 364 19.44 4.37 3.21
N HIS A 365 18.70 5.47 3.10
CA HIS A 365 17.58 5.78 4.01
C HIS A 365 16.52 4.68 3.99
N VAL A 366 16.05 4.27 2.81
CA VAL A 366 15.01 3.23 2.68
C VAL A 366 15.53 1.86 3.14
N ARG A 367 16.82 1.56 2.85
CA ARG A 367 17.47 0.35 3.32
C ARG A 367 17.58 0.29 4.83
N ASP A 368 17.95 1.39 5.47
CA ASP A 368 18.07 1.47 6.94
C ASP A 368 16.70 1.26 7.60
N LEU A 369 15.63 1.83 7.03
CA LEU A 369 14.27 1.53 7.48
C LEU A 369 13.93 0.04 7.35
N ALA A 370 14.28 -0.59 6.22
CA ALA A 370 14.07 -2.03 6.04
C ALA A 370 14.83 -2.85 7.08
N LEU A 371 16.11 -2.55 7.31
CA LEU A 371 16.95 -3.25 8.29
C LEU A 371 16.47 -3.05 9.73
N GLN A 372 15.94 -1.87 10.06
CA GLN A 372 15.30 -1.64 11.35
C GLN A 372 14.07 -2.55 11.52
N GLY A 373 13.22 -2.66 10.49
CA GLY A 373 12.09 -3.60 10.50
C GLY A 373 12.51 -5.07 10.60
N MET A 374 13.69 -5.41 10.09
CA MET A 374 14.28 -6.77 10.16
C MET A 374 14.95 -7.05 11.51
N ALA A 375 15.01 -6.08 12.44
CA ALA A 375 15.61 -6.30 13.75
C ALA A 375 14.93 -7.45 14.51
N PRO A 376 15.69 -8.27 15.27
CA PRO A 376 15.14 -9.45 15.95
C PRO A 376 14.00 -9.13 16.92
N ALA A 377 13.98 -7.94 17.50
CA ALA A 377 12.89 -7.50 18.37
C ALA A 377 11.58 -7.18 17.62
N LEU A 378 11.66 -6.90 16.32
CA LEU A 378 10.52 -6.48 15.50
C LEU A 378 10.05 -7.58 14.54
N SER A 379 10.93 -8.50 14.18
CA SER A 379 10.65 -9.54 13.19
C SER A 379 11.13 -10.92 13.63
N TYR A 380 10.44 -11.92 13.13
CA TYR A 380 10.95 -13.28 13.10
C TYR A 380 11.87 -13.43 11.90
N GLN A 381 13.12 -13.84 12.13
CA GLN A 381 13.96 -14.33 11.05
C GLN A 381 13.65 -15.81 10.82
N ALA A 382 13.08 -16.14 9.66
CA ALA A 382 12.92 -17.54 9.26
C ALA A 382 14.29 -18.12 8.87
N ARG A 383 14.63 -19.29 9.41
CA ARG A 383 15.87 -20.03 9.15
C ARG A 383 15.58 -21.49 8.89
N LEU A 384 16.48 -22.14 8.18
CA LEU A 384 16.44 -23.59 7.99
C LEU A 384 17.43 -24.24 8.96
N GLU A 385 16.94 -25.05 9.88
CA GLU A 385 17.72 -25.86 10.84
C GLU A 385 17.25 -27.33 10.72
N ASP A 386 18.16 -28.24 10.47
CA ASP A 386 17.86 -29.67 10.27
C ASP A 386 16.69 -29.92 9.30
N GLU A 387 16.70 -29.22 8.15
CA GLU A 387 15.65 -29.23 7.11
C GLU A 387 14.27 -28.71 7.55
N GLN A 388 14.15 -28.20 8.77
CA GLN A 388 12.94 -27.60 9.30
C GLN A 388 13.04 -26.08 9.36
N ILE A 389 11.95 -25.40 9.11
CA ILE A 389 11.89 -23.95 9.24
C ILE A 389 11.68 -23.62 10.72
N VAL A 390 12.54 -22.76 11.25
CA VAL A 390 12.43 -22.18 12.59
C VAL A 390 12.34 -20.65 12.48
N TRP A 391 11.74 -20.02 13.47
CA TRP A 391 11.59 -18.57 13.57
C TRP A 391 12.38 -18.05 14.75
N VAL A 392 13.39 -17.24 14.47
CA VAL A 392 14.28 -16.65 15.50
C VAL A 392 13.87 -15.21 15.73
N THR A 393 13.67 -14.85 16.99
CA THR A 393 13.25 -13.49 17.41
C THR A 393 13.91 -13.14 18.76
N GLU A 394 13.76 -11.90 19.20
CA GLU A 394 14.26 -11.41 20.48
C GLU A 394 13.09 -10.88 21.33
N ASP A 395 12.99 -11.33 22.57
CA ASP A 395 12.09 -10.82 23.58
C ASP A 395 12.88 -10.52 24.85
N ASP A 396 12.68 -9.32 25.42
CA ASP A 396 13.36 -8.86 26.64
C ASP A 396 14.91 -9.04 26.59
N GLY A 397 15.51 -8.78 25.43
CA GLY A 397 16.96 -8.91 25.22
C GLY A 397 17.47 -10.36 25.11
N LYS A 398 16.58 -11.34 24.96
CA LYS A 398 16.92 -12.75 24.81
C LYS A 398 16.44 -13.30 23.48
N MET A 399 17.33 -14.05 22.81
CA MET A 399 16.96 -14.75 21.58
C MET A 399 16.10 -15.97 21.87
N HIS A 400 15.05 -16.13 21.11
CA HIS A 400 14.11 -17.24 21.17
C HIS A 400 13.99 -17.88 19.80
N THR A 401 13.94 -19.22 19.77
CA THR A 401 13.69 -19.98 18.54
C THR A 401 12.35 -20.71 18.68
N LEU A 402 11.46 -20.47 17.73
CA LEU A 402 10.16 -21.11 17.63
C LEU A 402 10.23 -22.20 16.55
N THR A 403 9.79 -23.40 16.86
CA THR A 403 9.73 -24.54 15.94
C THR A 403 8.40 -24.68 15.21
N SER A 404 7.46 -23.79 15.51
CA SER A 404 6.16 -23.72 14.86
C SER A 404 5.88 -22.29 14.43
N GLU A 405 5.24 -22.13 13.27
CA GLU A 405 4.89 -20.82 12.73
C GLU A 405 4.08 -19.97 13.70
N PRO A 406 4.51 -18.71 13.96
CA PRO A 406 3.75 -17.79 14.83
C PRO A 406 2.37 -17.46 14.24
N GLY A 407 1.34 -17.56 15.07
CA GLY A 407 -0.04 -17.25 14.68
C GLY A 407 -1.06 -18.19 15.30
N SER A 408 -2.32 -17.79 15.33
CA SER A 408 -3.41 -18.61 15.88
C SER A 408 -3.71 -19.83 14.99
N TRP A 409 -4.27 -20.88 15.59
CA TRP A 409 -4.72 -22.06 14.87
C TRP A 409 -5.65 -21.71 13.68
N TRP A 410 -6.57 -20.77 13.88
CA TRP A 410 -7.50 -20.34 12.83
C TRP A 410 -6.81 -19.65 11.66
N ARG A 411 -5.77 -18.84 11.91
CA ARG A 411 -4.96 -18.22 10.85
C ARG A 411 -4.18 -19.25 10.07
N ARG A 412 -3.58 -20.23 10.74
CA ARG A 412 -2.88 -21.36 10.08
C ARG A 412 -3.83 -22.17 9.21
N PHE A 413 -5.04 -22.44 9.70
CA PHE A 413 -6.07 -23.16 8.93
C PHE A 413 -6.49 -22.38 7.68
N ASN A 414 -6.75 -21.08 7.79
CA ASN A 414 -7.11 -20.24 6.63
C ASN A 414 -5.98 -20.15 5.61
N ALA A 415 -4.73 -20.00 6.05
CA ALA A 415 -3.56 -19.98 5.18
C ALA A 415 -3.39 -21.34 4.46
N TRP A 416 -3.53 -22.45 5.17
CA TRP A 416 -3.49 -23.79 4.61
C TRP A 416 -4.63 -24.02 3.60
N LEU A 417 -5.86 -23.63 3.93
CA LEU A 417 -7.02 -23.79 3.05
C LEU A 417 -6.84 -23.02 1.74
N SER A 418 -6.33 -21.78 1.80
CA SER A 418 -6.10 -20.97 0.61
C SER A 418 -5.04 -21.59 -0.33
N ASN A 419 -4.04 -22.24 0.24
CA ASN A 419 -3.02 -22.96 -0.52
C ASN A 419 -3.64 -24.22 -1.19
N VAL A 420 -4.40 -25.03 -0.44
CA VAL A 420 -5.04 -26.27 -0.96
C VAL A 420 -6.04 -25.95 -2.08
N VAL A 421 -6.77 -24.85 -1.95
CA VAL A 421 -7.75 -24.41 -2.97
C VAL A 421 -7.07 -23.77 -4.18
N GLY A 422 -5.75 -23.50 -4.12
CA GLY A 422 -4.99 -22.93 -5.23
C GLY A 422 -5.33 -21.47 -5.52
N LEU A 423 -5.63 -20.68 -4.48
CA LEU A 423 -5.95 -19.25 -4.62
C LEU A 423 -4.72 -18.39 -5.00
N GLU A 424 -3.52 -18.96 -5.09
CA GLU A 424 -2.27 -18.26 -5.36
C GLU A 424 -2.35 -17.31 -6.58
N ARG A 425 -3.03 -17.72 -7.65
CA ARG A 425 -3.20 -16.89 -8.87
C ARG A 425 -4.18 -15.74 -8.70
N LEU A 426 -4.97 -15.75 -7.64
CA LEU A 426 -5.97 -14.72 -7.33
C LEU A 426 -5.49 -13.79 -6.19
N LEU A 427 -4.43 -14.19 -5.52
CA LEU A 427 -3.72 -13.46 -4.49
C LEU A 427 -2.58 -12.67 -5.12
#